data_58169c483c6c224cbba363c0397d069f
#
_entry.id   58169c483c6c224cbba363c0397d069f
#
_cell.length_a   1.000
_cell.length_b   1.000
_cell.length_c   1.000
_cell.angle_alpha   90.00
_cell.angle_beta   90.00
_cell.angle_gamma   90.00
#
_symmetry.space_group_name_H-M   'P 1'
#
loop_
_entity.id
_entity.type
_entity.pdbx_description
1 polymer ?
#
loop_
_entity_poly.entity_id
_entity_poly.type
_entity_poly.pdbx_seq_one_letter_code
_entity_poly.pdbx_strand_id
1 'polypeptide(L)'
;MTAKNWVALLAIIVVASAIGIAFMLALSWFPAQASNVSSKIDTFWDVLVIVSVPIFVAVTTMLLFSIWRWRQRAGEEELDGPPIHGSTKLEVIWTIIPTIVIAALTTYAAILLVDIQAAPAKGTRVVNVNGVQFAWDFETQTPAGPVKTGKLYLPINEPVKFNVRSKDVIHDFWVPAFRLKVDAVPGITTSYNLTPTKLGTFDVVCAELCGLGHAYMRQTVTVLTAERYTAMMAGLARASGATAPAAGGAADAEGKTMFVAGNPATGATACGACHAMKAAGTTAATGPNLDEMLKADDAAGIMEMIVDPNKEIVPGYSKGIMPANYSATMTKAQLAALVKYIDQSVHGKG
;
A
#
# COMPACT_ATOMS: atom_id res chain seq x y z
N MET A 1 -46.59 24.04 -7.14
CA MET A 1 -45.63 24.70 -6.24
C MET A 1 -45.69 26.20 -6.48
N THR A 2 -45.63 27.01 -5.42
CA THR A 2 -45.53 28.49 -5.56
C THR A 2 -44.08 28.87 -5.81
N ALA A 3 -43.86 30.07 -6.38
CA ALA A 3 -42.51 30.61 -6.57
C ALA A 3 -41.71 30.70 -5.26
N LYS A 4 -42.38 30.97 -4.13
CA LYS A 4 -41.77 30.98 -2.78
C LYS A 4 -41.19 29.60 -2.40
N ASN A 5 -41.89 28.51 -2.72
CA ASN A 5 -41.41 27.16 -2.44
C ASN A 5 -40.17 26.80 -3.26
N TRP A 6 -40.10 27.20 -4.51
CA TRP A 6 -38.92 27.02 -5.37
C TRP A 6 -37.71 27.79 -4.85
N VAL A 7 -37.92 29.06 -4.46
CA VAL A 7 -36.85 29.90 -3.89
C VAL A 7 -36.34 29.29 -2.59
N ALA A 8 -37.25 28.84 -1.70
CA ALA A 8 -36.84 28.18 -0.44
C ALA A 8 -36.04 26.89 -0.69
N LEU A 9 -36.50 26.08 -1.63
CA LEU A 9 -35.80 24.81 -1.99
C LEU A 9 -34.39 25.08 -2.55
N LEU A 10 -34.28 26.04 -3.47
CA LEU A 10 -32.96 26.44 -4.01
C LEU A 10 -32.05 27.01 -2.92
N ALA A 11 -32.59 27.84 -2.02
CA ALA A 11 -31.80 28.37 -0.90
C ALA A 11 -31.28 27.24 0.01
N ILE A 12 -32.12 26.23 0.33
CA ILE A 12 -31.70 25.06 1.11
C ILE A 12 -30.57 24.31 0.38
N ILE A 13 -30.73 24.05 -0.93
CA ILE A 13 -29.72 23.35 -1.72
C ILE A 13 -28.39 24.11 -1.70
N VAL A 14 -28.41 25.43 -1.94
CA VAL A 14 -27.20 26.24 -1.97
C VAL A 14 -26.51 26.27 -0.61
N VAL A 15 -27.26 26.54 0.47
CA VAL A 15 -26.70 26.62 1.83
C VAL A 15 -26.17 25.26 2.29
N ALA A 16 -26.95 24.19 2.10
CA ALA A 16 -26.52 22.85 2.48
C ALA A 16 -25.30 22.39 1.65
N SER A 17 -25.22 22.74 0.35
CA SER A 17 -24.05 22.47 -0.47
C SER A 17 -22.82 23.19 0.03
N ALA A 18 -22.95 24.49 0.36
CA ALA A 18 -21.83 25.28 0.88
C ALA A 18 -21.30 24.72 2.21
N ILE A 19 -22.22 24.36 3.12
CA ILE A 19 -21.86 23.72 4.40
C ILE A 19 -21.22 22.36 4.15
N GLY A 20 -21.79 21.53 3.27
CA GLY A 20 -21.27 20.22 2.92
C GLY A 20 -19.86 20.28 2.32
N ILE A 21 -19.63 21.19 1.37
CA ILE A 21 -18.29 21.41 0.79
C ILE A 21 -17.31 21.85 1.87
N ALA A 22 -17.65 22.85 2.68
CA ALA A 22 -16.78 23.33 3.76
C ALA A 22 -16.43 22.23 4.75
N PHE A 23 -17.41 21.41 5.14
CA PHE A 23 -17.20 20.25 6.03
C PHE A 23 -16.27 19.21 5.40
N MET A 24 -16.53 18.80 4.16
CA MET A 24 -15.75 17.78 3.46
C MET A 24 -14.30 18.21 3.21
N LEU A 25 -14.06 19.50 2.87
CA LEU A 25 -12.71 20.04 2.69
C LEU A 25 -11.97 20.26 4.02
N ALA A 26 -12.68 20.39 5.14
CA ALA A 26 -12.06 20.47 6.47
C ALA A 26 -11.59 19.10 7.00
N LEU A 27 -12.03 17.98 6.42
CA LEU A 27 -11.62 16.64 6.83
C LEU A 27 -10.22 16.29 6.28
N SER A 28 -9.41 15.66 7.12
CA SER A 28 -8.11 15.09 6.69
C SER A 28 -8.32 13.71 6.10
N TRP A 29 -8.65 13.64 4.80
CA TRP A 29 -8.91 12.39 4.09
C TRP A 29 -7.69 11.49 3.94
N PHE A 30 -6.52 12.08 3.88
CA PHE A 30 -5.28 11.40 3.54
C PHE A 30 -4.20 11.69 4.58
N PRO A 31 -3.20 10.79 4.74
CA PRO A 31 -2.02 11.09 5.53
C PRO A 31 -1.21 12.26 4.93
N ALA A 32 -0.24 12.75 5.68
CA ALA A 32 0.63 13.83 5.22
C ALA A 32 1.23 13.55 3.84
N GLN A 33 1.21 14.55 2.96
CA GLN A 33 1.82 14.47 1.63
C GLN A 33 3.33 14.26 1.74
N ALA A 34 3.86 13.28 1.03
CA ALA A 34 5.28 12.95 1.06
C ALA A 34 5.89 12.67 -0.32
N SER A 35 5.18 13.00 -1.41
CA SER A 35 5.68 12.92 -2.79
C SER A 35 5.23 14.13 -3.62
N ASN A 36 5.91 14.34 -4.74
CA ASN A 36 5.58 15.41 -5.71
C ASN A 36 4.22 15.20 -6.41
N VAL A 37 3.66 13.99 -6.40
CA VAL A 37 2.34 13.68 -6.98
C VAL A 37 1.21 13.80 -5.96
N SER A 38 1.53 13.78 -4.66
CA SER A 38 0.52 13.80 -3.59
C SER A 38 -0.40 15.02 -3.67
N SER A 39 0.17 16.23 -3.83
CA SER A 39 -0.63 17.47 -3.92
C SER A 39 -1.54 17.50 -5.16
N LYS A 40 -1.08 16.95 -6.28
CA LYS A 40 -1.86 16.91 -7.52
C LYS A 40 -3.08 16.00 -7.39
N ILE A 41 -2.90 14.84 -6.78
CA ILE A 41 -3.98 13.86 -6.52
C ILE A 41 -4.97 14.42 -5.50
N ASP A 42 -4.47 15.03 -4.41
CA ASP A 42 -5.33 15.63 -3.38
C ASP A 42 -6.16 16.81 -3.95
N THR A 43 -5.55 17.67 -4.79
CA THR A 43 -6.29 18.74 -5.48
C THR A 43 -7.38 18.17 -6.39
N PHE A 44 -7.10 17.08 -7.10
CA PHE A 44 -8.12 16.44 -7.94
C PHE A 44 -9.27 15.87 -7.08
N TRP A 45 -8.95 15.27 -5.93
CA TRP A 45 -9.95 14.83 -4.95
C TRP A 45 -10.83 15.98 -4.48
N ASP A 46 -10.25 17.13 -4.13
CA ASP A 46 -10.99 18.31 -3.71
C ASP A 46 -11.94 18.80 -4.80
N VAL A 47 -11.50 18.81 -6.07
CA VAL A 47 -12.36 19.14 -7.22
C VAL A 47 -13.54 18.16 -7.33
N LEU A 48 -13.30 16.86 -7.17
CA LEU A 48 -14.37 15.87 -7.16
C LEU A 48 -15.37 16.10 -6.04
N VAL A 49 -14.91 16.44 -4.84
CA VAL A 49 -15.77 16.77 -3.69
C VAL A 49 -16.61 18.02 -3.99
N ILE A 50 -16.01 19.11 -4.48
CA ILE A 50 -16.69 20.35 -4.81
C ILE A 50 -17.80 20.13 -5.85
N VAL A 51 -17.58 19.25 -6.81
CA VAL A 51 -18.58 18.92 -7.85
C VAL A 51 -19.64 17.96 -7.34
N SER A 52 -19.26 16.95 -6.58
CA SER A 52 -20.17 15.87 -6.17
C SER A 52 -21.15 16.28 -5.05
N VAL A 53 -20.69 17.09 -4.09
CA VAL A 53 -21.52 17.49 -2.94
C VAL A 53 -22.79 18.26 -3.36
N PRO A 54 -22.75 19.27 -4.24
CA PRO A 54 -23.96 19.96 -4.70
C PRO A 54 -24.94 19.03 -5.42
N ILE A 55 -24.44 18.09 -6.22
CA ILE A 55 -25.27 17.12 -6.93
C ILE A 55 -25.98 16.20 -5.92
N PHE A 56 -25.23 15.66 -4.97
CA PHE A 56 -25.77 14.82 -3.91
C PHE A 56 -26.83 15.54 -3.06
N VAL A 57 -26.51 16.79 -2.64
CA VAL A 57 -27.43 17.63 -1.85
C VAL A 57 -28.70 17.95 -2.65
N ALA A 58 -28.57 18.32 -3.92
CA ALA A 58 -29.71 18.65 -4.77
C ALA A 58 -30.65 17.44 -4.93
N VAL A 59 -30.10 16.27 -5.29
CA VAL A 59 -30.88 15.03 -5.48
C VAL A 59 -31.55 14.61 -4.18
N THR A 60 -30.81 14.60 -3.07
CA THR A 60 -31.32 14.20 -1.75
C THR A 60 -32.40 15.18 -1.27
N THR A 61 -32.18 16.48 -1.43
CA THR A 61 -33.17 17.49 -1.03
C THR A 61 -34.45 17.36 -1.85
N MET A 62 -34.34 17.17 -3.17
CA MET A 62 -35.51 16.98 -4.04
C MET A 62 -36.27 15.71 -3.69
N LEU A 63 -35.57 14.62 -3.42
CA LEU A 63 -36.16 13.35 -2.99
C LEU A 63 -36.92 13.49 -1.68
N LEU A 64 -36.28 14.03 -0.63
CA LEU A 64 -36.90 14.21 0.68
C LEU A 64 -38.09 15.18 0.63
N PHE A 65 -37.94 16.28 -0.17
CA PHE A 65 -39.03 17.20 -0.41
C PHE A 65 -40.22 16.52 -1.09
N SER A 66 -39.97 15.68 -2.10
CA SER A 66 -41.02 14.93 -2.81
C SER A 66 -41.76 13.97 -1.89
N ILE A 67 -41.02 13.19 -1.08
CA ILE A 67 -41.61 12.29 -0.08
C ILE A 67 -42.45 13.06 0.91
N TRP A 68 -41.96 14.18 1.44
CA TRP A 68 -42.67 14.98 2.39
C TRP A 68 -43.91 15.66 1.80
N ARG A 69 -43.80 16.24 0.62
CA ARG A 69 -44.83 17.10 0.00
C ARG A 69 -45.95 16.30 -0.64
N TRP A 70 -45.66 15.18 -1.27
CA TRP A 70 -46.58 14.42 -2.07
C TRP A 70 -46.87 13.01 -1.51
N ARG A 71 -46.58 12.78 -0.22
CA ARG A 71 -47.01 11.55 0.42
C ARG A 71 -48.55 11.47 0.44
N GLN A 72 -49.09 10.31 0.17
CA GLN A 72 -50.48 10.03 0.28
C GLN A 72 -50.96 10.22 1.75
N ARG A 73 -52.12 10.83 1.96
CA ARG A 73 -52.72 11.06 3.26
C ARG A 73 -54.02 10.25 3.38
N ALA A 74 -54.45 9.99 4.60
CA ALA A 74 -55.72 9.30 4.85
C ALA A 74 -56.86 10.06 4.16
N GLY A 75 -57.66 9.33 3.35
CA GLY A 75 -58.77 9.89 2.55
C GLY A 75 -58.38 10.34 1.14
N GLU A 76 -57.11 10.15 0.73
CA GLU A 76 -56.62 10.46 -0.61
C GLU A 76 -56.33 9.19 -1.46
N GLU A 77 -56.80 8.01 -0.97
CA GLU A 77 -56.44 6.70 -1.53
C GLU A 77 -56.95 6.49 -2.97
N GLU A 78 -58.07 7.14 -3.32
CA GLU A 78 -58.69 7.03 -4.65
C GLU A 78 -58.36 8.21 -5.58
N LEU A 79 -57.49 9.13 -5.14
CA LEU A 79 -57.10 10.26 -5.98
C LEU A 79 -55.99 9.87 -6.98
N ASP A 80 -56.32 9.94 -8.26
CA ASP A 80 -55.35 9.77 -9.32
C ASP A 80 -54.37 10.97 -9.39
N GLY A 81 -53.11 10.68 -9.69
CA GLY A 81 -52.13 11.70 -9.97
C GLY A 81 -52.39 12.42 -11.31
N PRO A 82 -51.80 13.62 -11.54
CA PRO A 82 -51.96 14.29 -12.81
C PRO A 82 -51.33 13.43 -13.93
N PRO A 83 -51.95 13.38 -15.13
CA PRO A 83 -51.49 12.56 -16.26
C PRO A 83 -50.23 13.16 -16.94
N ILE A 84 -49.10 13.06 -16.26
CA ILE A 84 -47.81 13.55 -16.76
C ILE A 84 -47.03 12.35 -17.27
N HIS A 85 -46.72 12.33 -18.58
CA HIS A 85 -46.08 11.18 -19.24
C HIS A 85 -44.62 11.41 -19.63
N GLY A 86 -44.03 12.58 -19.35
CA GLY A 86 -42.64 12.91 -19.64
C GLY A 86 -42.42 14.39 -19.98
N SER A 87 -41.17 14.76 -20.14
CA SER A 87 -40.77 16.09 -20.61
C SER A 87 -39.43 16.02 -21.33
N THR A 88 -39.47 16.00 -22.65
CA THR A 88 -38.27 15.95 -23.50
C THR A 88 -37.25 17.05 -23.14
N LYS A 89 -37.73 18.24 -22.76
CA LYS A 89 -36.85 19.31 -22.32
C LYS A 89 -36.05 18.95 -21.06
N LEU A 90 -36.70 18.33 -20.07
CA LEU A 90 -36.00 17.88 -18.85
C LEU A 90 -35.04 16.74 -19.15
N GLU A 91 -35.47 15.78 -19.99
CA GLU A 91 -34.65 14.65 -20.42
C GLU A 91 -33.34 15.09 -21.09
N VAL A 92 -33.43 16.06 -21.99
CA VAL A 92 -32.25 16.64 -22.65
C VAL A 92 -31.35 17.36 -21.62
N ILE A 93 -31.92 18.15 -20.70
CA ILE A 93 -31.16 18.88 -19.67
C ILE A 93 -30.40 17.92 -18.76
N TRP A 94 -31.07 16.90 -18.21
CA TRP A 94 -30.42 15.98 -17.27
C TRP A 94 -29.46 15.00 -17.94
N THR A 95 -29.48 14.87 -19.25
CA THR A 95 -28.49 14.11 -20.03
C THR A 95 -27.28 15.00 -20.34
N ILE A 96 -27.49 16.20 -20.88
CA ILE A 96 -26.39 17.06 -21.34
C ILE A 96 -25.55 17.58 -20.18
N ILE A 97 -26.16 18.05 -19.09
CA ILE A 97 -25.42 18.64 -17.98
C ILE A 97 -24.45 17.61 -17.34
N PRO A 98 -24.88 16.41 -16.91
CA PRO A 98 -23.97 15.40 -16.39
C PRO A 98 -22.91 14.96 -17.41
N THR A 99 -23.26 14.85 -18.70
CA THR A 99 -22.31 14.50 -19.75
C THR A 99 -21.18 15.52 -19.84
N ILE A 100 -21.47 16.81 -19.81
CA ILE A 100 -20.44 17.85 -19.83
C ILE A 100 -19.56 17.78 -18.58
N VAL A 101 -20.18 17.62 -17.40
CA VAL A 101 -19.44 17.51 -16.12
C VAL A 101 -18.49 16.31 -16.15
N ILE A 102 -19.00 15.13 -16.54
CA ILE A 102 -18.17 13.90 -16.62
C ILE A 102 -17.06 14.07 -17.65
N ALA A 103 -17.36 14.63 -18.85
CA ALA A 103 -16.35 14.86 -19.86
C ALA A 103 -15.23 15.79 -19.36
N ALA A 104 -15.57 16.88 -18.64
CA ALA A 104 -14.58 17.79 -18.05
C ALA A 104 -13.72 17.10 -16.99
N LEU A 105 -14.32 16.36 -16.06
CA LEU A 105 -13.61 15.64 -15.00
C LEU A 105 -12.73 14.53 -15.57
N THR A 106 -13.22 13.78 -16.56
CA THR A 106 -12.44 12.73 -17.23
C THR A 106 -11.26 13.31 -18.00
N THR A 107 -11.45 14.45 -18.67
CA THR A 107 -10.35 15.14 -19.35
C THR A 107 -9.28 15.59 -18.35
N TYR A 108 -9.68 16.18 -17.22
CA TYR A 108 -8.75 16.57 -16.16
C TYR A 108 -8.02 15.36 -15.60
N ALA A 109 -8.73 14.25 -15.30
CA ALA A 109 -8.13 12.99 -14.82
C ALA A 109 -7.11 12.43 -15.83
N ALA A 110 -7.44 12.47 -17.14
CA ALA A 110 -6.54 11.98 -18.20
C ALA A 110 -5.27 12.82 -18.29
N ILE A 111 -5.37 14.16 -18.23
CA ILE A 111 -4.21 15.06 -18.21
C ILE A 111 -3.33 14.77 -17.00
N LEU A 112 -3.93 14.65 -15.82
CA LEU A 112 -3.22 14.32 -14.58
C LEU A 112 -2.52 12.96 -14.65
N LEU A 113 -3.19 11.95 -15.19
CA LEU A 113 -2.62 10.61 -15.37
C LEU A 113 -1.40 10.62 -16.29
N VAL A 114 -1.48 11.31 -17.43
CA VAL A 114 -0.36 11.46 -18.37
C VAL A 114 0.82 12.17 -17.69
N ASP A 115 0.56 13.22 -16.90
CA ASP A 115 1.59 13.94 -16.16
C ASP A 115 2.28 13.05 -15.09
N ILE A 116 1.50 12.24 -14.35
CA ILE A 116 2.03 11.32 -13.33
C ILE A 116 2.83 10.17 -13.97
N GLN A 117 2.38 9.69 -15.14
CA GLN A 117 3.03 8.58 -15.87
C GLN A 117 4.14 9.04 -16.81
N ALA A 118 4.49 10.32 -16.83
CA ALA A 118 5.54 10.84 -17.68
C ALA A 118 6.84 10.03 -17.53
N ALA A 119 7.55 9.84 -18.64
CA ALA A 119 8.78 9.06 -18.66
C ALA A 119 9.79 9.64 -17.63
N PRO A 120 10.43 8.78 -16.84
CA PRO A 120 11.37 9.23 -15.83
C PRO A 120 12.59 9.94 -16.48
N ALA A 121 13.11 10.95 -15.82
CA ALA A 121 14.32 11.65 -16.26
C ALA A 121 15.51 10.69 -16.36
N LYS A 122 16.49 11.02 -17.20
CA LYS A 122 17.75 10.26 -17.26
C LYS A 122 18.41 10.27 -15.87
N GLY A 123 18.89 9.11 -15.45
CA GLY A 123 19.52 8.95 -14.12
C GLY A 123 18.54 8.72 -12.98
N THR A 124 17.25 8.58 -13.27
CA THR A 124 16.25 8.19 -12.25
C THR A 124 16.62 6.87 -11.58
N ARG A 125 16.60 6.86 -10.26
CA ARG A 125 16.86 5.68 -9.47
C ARG A 125 15.76 4.62 -9.69
N VAL A 126 16.18 3.38 -9.92
CA VAL A 126 15.23 2.26 -10.09
C VAL A 126 15.19 1.43 -8.82
N VAL A 127 13.99 1.16 -8.35
CA VAL A 127 13.71 0.23 -7.25
C VAL A 127 12.80 -0.88 -7.78
N ASN A 128 13.26 -2.11 -7.71
CA ASN A 128 12.43 -3.27 -7.98
C ASN A 128 11.69 -3.66 -6.69
N VAL A 129 10.36 -3.72 -6.77
CA VAL A 129 9.46 -4.11 -5.69
C VAL A 129 8.87 -5.47 -6.04
N ASN A 130 9.09 -6.47 -5.20
CA ASN A 130 8.56 -7.79 -5.41
C ASN A 130 7.60 -8.14 -4.27
N GLY A 131 6.35 -8.48 -4.61
CA GLY A 131 5.38 -9.05 -3.69
C GLY A 131 5.50 -10.57 -3.66
N VAL A 132 5.33 -11.14 -2.48
CA VAL A 132 5.19 -12.57 -2.23
C VAL A 132 4.32 -12.74 -0.98
N GLN A 133 3.57 -13.82 -0.86
CA GLN A 133 2.73 -14.08 0.31
C GLN A 133 3.62 -14.37 1.55
N PHE A 134 3.71 -13.50 2.57
CA PHE A 134 2.99 -12.22 2.77
C PHE A 134 3.99 -11.10 3.08
N ALA A 135 4.92 -10.85 2.21
CA ALA A 135 6.04 -9.92 2.41
C ALA A 135 6.35 -9.08 1.17
N TRP A 136 7.02 -7.96 1.39
CA TRP A 136 7.60 -7.10 0.37
C TRP A 136 9.12 -7.22 0.37
N ASP A 137 9.70 -7.29 -0.82
CA ASP A 137 11.12 -7.43 -1.10
C ASP A 137 11.54 -6.26 -2.01
N PHE A 138 12.51 -5.49 -1.60
CA PHE A 138 12.97 -4.31 -2.33
C PHE A 138 14.41 -4.49 -2.81
N GLU A 139 14.65 -4.27 -4.09
CA GLU A 139 15.97 -4.32 -4.68
C GLU A 139 16.33 -2.97 -5.32
N THR A 140 17.42 -2.37 -4.85
CA THR A 140 17.92 -1.10 -5.37
C THR A 140 19.31 -1.29 -5.93
N GLN A 141 19.56 -0.81 -7.15
CA GLN A 141 20.90 -0.80 -7.74
C GLN A 141 21.76 0.28 -7.09
N THR A 142 22.95 -0.11 -6.64
CA THR A 142 23.96 0.82 -6.10
C THR A 142 25.29 0.66 -6.85
N PRO A 143 26.22 1.63 -6.75
CA PRO A 143 27.57 1.47 -7.33
C PRO A 143 28.31 0.23 -6.84
N ALA A 144 27.98 -0.27 -5.65
CA ALA A 144 28.57 -1.49 -5.07
C ALA A 144 27.80 -2.78 -5.44
N GLY A 145 26.79 -2.68 -6.31
CA GLY A 145 25.94 -3.80 -6.71
C GLY A 145 24.49 -3.69 -6.19
N PRO A 146 23.63 -4.68 -6.50
CA PRO A 146 22.25 -4.68 -6.07
C PRO A 146 22.13 -4.93 -4.54
N VAL A 147 21.35 -4.09 -3.87
CA VAL A 147 21.04 -4.21 -2.45
C VAL A 147 19.60 -4.67 -2.32
N LYS A 148 19.38 -5.82 -1.65
CA LYS A 148 18.05 -6.38 -1.33
C LYS A 148 17.74 -6.18 0.13
N THR A 149 16.52 -5.71 0.40
CA THR A 149 16.06 -5.42 1.76
C THR A 149 14.58 -5.71 1.92
N GLY A 150 14.14 -6.07 3.13
CA GLY A 150 12.72 -6.13 3.50
C GLY A 150 12.12 -4.75 3.82
N LYS A 151 12.93 -3.69 3.92
CA LYS A 151 12.49 -2.30 4.13
C LYS A 151 12.91 -1.43 2.96
N LEU A 152 12.07 -0.47 2.61
CA LEU A 152 12.35 0.47 1.53
C LEU A 152 13.07 1.72 2.08
N TYR A 153 14.18 2.10 1.46
CA TYR A 153 14.91 3.33 1.74
C TYR A 153 14.97 4.19 0.48
N LEU A 154 14.67 5.47 0.62
CA LEU A 154 14.65 6.42 -0.51
C LEU A 154 15.36 7.73 -0.14
N PRO A 155 16.07 8.37 -1.06
CA PRO A 155 16.59 9.72 -0.87
C PRO A 155 15.46 10.75 -1.09
N ILE A 156 15.49 11.83 -0.30
CA ILE A 156 14.58 12.97 -0.51
C ILE A 156 14.95 13.73 -1.77
N ASN A 157 13.95 14.28 -2.49
CA ASN A 157 14.09 15.13 -3.67
C ASN A 157 14.80 14.48 -4.87
N GLU A 158 14.99 13.17 -4.86
CA GLU A 158 15.48 12.44 -6.02
C GLU A 158 14.34 11.64 -6.68
N PRO A 159 14.23 11.67 -8.03
CA PRO A 159 13.22 10.90 -8.74
C PRO A 159 13.49 9.40 -8.62
N VAL A 160 12.43 8.64 -8.38
CA VAL A 160 12.48 7.19 -8.25
C VAL A 160 11.47 6.55 -9.20
N LYS A 161 11.89 5.51 -9.90
CA LYS A 161 11.03 4.61 -10.66
C LYS A 161 10.89 3.29 -9.89
N PHE A 162 9.67 2.94 -9.56
CA PHE A 162 9.32 1.63 -9.02
C PHE A 162 8.98 0.69 -10.18
N ASN A 163 9.60 -0.48 -10.23
CA ASN A 163 9.18 -1.62 -11.04
C ASN A 163 8.56 -2.64 -10.10
N VAL A 164 7.27 -2.83 -10.19
CA VAL A 164 6.49 -3.64 -9.26
C VAL A 164 6.09 -4.96 -9.89
N ARG A 165 6.29 -6.06 -9.20
CA ARG A 165 6.01 -7.43 -9.66
C ARG A 165 5.50 -8.28 -8.51
N SER A 166 4.85 -9.38 -8.88
CA SER A 166 4.55 -10.47 -7.95
C SER A 166 5.27 -11.75 -8.36
N LYS A 167 5.59 -12.59 -7.36
CA LYS A 167 6.17 -13.94 -7.56
C LYS A 167 5.11 -15.05 -7.48
N ASP A 168 3.92 -14.76 -6.98
CA ASP A 168 2.88 -15.75 -6.69
C ASP A 168 1.48 -15.30 -7.10
N VAL A 169 0.79 -14.52 -6.28
CA VAL A 169 -0.57 -14.01 -6.53
C VAL A 169 -0.55 -12.51 -6.78
N ILE A 170 -1.68 -11.91 -7.12
CA ILE A 170 -1.77 -10.45 -7.23
C ILE A 170 -1.68 -9.84 -5.83
N HIS A 171 -0.85 -8.80 -5.71
CA HIS A 171 -0.76 -7.88 -4.58
C HIS A 171 -0.92 -6.45 -5.09
N ASP A 172 -1.11 -5.48 -4.22
CA ASP A 172 -1.07 -4.06 -4.57
C ASP A 172 -0.07 -3.34 -3.67
N PHE A 173 0.93 -2.71 -4.28
CA PHE A 173 1.94 -1.93 -3.59
C PHE A 173 1.42 -0.53 -3.32
N TRP A 174 1.01 -0.27 -2.09
CA TRP A 174 0.42 0.99 -1.68
C TRP A 174 1.26 1.70 -0.62
N VAL A 175 1.64 2.95 -0.93
CA VAL A 175 2.25 3.89 0.02
C VAL A 175 1.32 5.10 0.15
N PRO A 176 0.40 5.10 1.13
CA PRO A 176 -0.64 6.15 1.26
C PRO A 176 -0.10 7.57 1.26
N ALA A 177 1.02 7.83 1.96
CA ALA A 177 1.65 9.15 2.04
C ALA A 177 2.21 9.64 0.69
N PHE A 178 2.52 8.73 -0.23
CA PHE A 178 2.99 9.05 -1.58
C PHE A 178 1.87 9.15 -2.60
N ARG A 179 0.63 8.75 -2.25
CA ARG A 179 -0.48 8.51 -3.19
C ARG A 179 -0.12 7.47 -4.27
N LEU A 180 0.92 6.68 -4.00
CA LEU A 180 1.34 5.58 -4.85
C LEU A 180 0.50 4.35 -4.51
N LYS A 181 -0.22 3.84 -5.50
CA LYS A 181 -0.95 2.58 -5.44
C LYS A 181 -0.86 1.91 -6.80
N VAL A 182 -0.25 0.73 -6.85
CA VAL A 182 -0.01 0.02 -8.12
C VAL A 182 0.03 -1.49 -7.91
N ASP A 183 -0.66 -2.21 -8.79
CA ASP A 183 -0.74 -3.67 -8.75
C ASP A 183 0.61 -4.33 -9.01
N ALA A 184 0.91 -5.34 -8.19
CA ALA A 184 1.98 -6.30 -8.38
C ALA A 184 1.37 -7.58 -8.98
N VAL A 185 1.53 -7.77 -10.30
CA VAL A 185 0.87 -8.85 -11.03
C VAL A 185 1.91 -9.91 -11.43
N PRO A 186 1.63 -11.22 -11.26
CA PRO A 186 2.50 -12.29 -11.73
C PRO A 186 2.72 -12.21 -13.25
N GLY A 187 3.98 -12.35 -13.68
CA GLY A 187 4.34 -12.32 -15.10
C GLY A 187 4.36 -10.93 -15.75
N ILE A 188 3.93 -9.87 -15.05
CA ILE A 188 3.91 -8.49 -15.56
C ILE A 188 4.78 -7.61 -14.67
N THR A 189 5.43 -6.61 -15.27
CA THR A 189 6.10 -5.52 -14.54
C THR A 189 5.30 -4.26 -14.74
N THR A 190 4.64 -3.80 -13.68
CA THR A 190 4.04 -2.48 -13.63
C THR A 190 5.07 -1.45 -13.19
N SER A 191 4.89 -0.18 -13.53
CA SER A 191 5.83 0.84 -13.11
C SER A 191 5.14 2.13 -12.68
N TYR A 192 5.77 2.84 -11.73
CA TYR A 192 5.30 4.11 -11.22
C TYR A 192 6.50 5.02 -10.92
N ASN A 193 6.36 6.32 -11.23
CA ASN A 193 7.41 7.30 -11.04
C ASN A 193 6.97 8.35 -10.02
N LEU A 194 7.82 8.69 -9.07
CA LEU A 194 7.60 9.81 -8.17
C LEU A 194 8.91 10.34 -7.59
N THR A 195 8.83 11.49 -6.94
CA THR A 195 9.92 12.06 -6.15
C THR A 195 9.45 12.21 -4.71
N PRO A 196 10.10 11.55 -3.72
CA PRO A 196 9.82 11.76 -2.31
C PRO A 196 10.15 13.20 -1.90
N THR A 197 9.23 13.88 -1.18
CA THR A 197 9.39 15.30 -0.82
C THR A 197 9.45 15.57 0.68
N LYS A 198 9.29 14.54 1.51
CA LYS A 198 9.26 14.68 2.97
C LYS A 198 10.10 13.60 3.64
N LEU A 199 10.99 14.02 4.55
CA LEU A 199 11.74 13.09 5.41
C LEU A 199 10.80 12.38 6.39
N GLY A 200 11.11 11.14 6.71
CA GLY A 200 10.36 10.35 7.70
C GLY A 200 10.17 8.91 7.28
N THR A 201 9.41 8.18 8.08
CA THR A 201 9.02 6.79 7.81
C THR A 201 7.53 6.73 7.57
N PHE A 202 7.13 6.07 6.49
CA PHE A 202 5.75 5.95 6.04
C PHE A 202 5.40 4.48 5.81
N ASP A 203 4.11 4.17 5.94
CA ASP A 203 3.62 2.81 5.78
C ASP A 203 3.64 2.36 4.32
N VAL A 204 3.98 1.10 4.13
CA VAL A 204 3.78 0.32 2.91
C VAL A 204 2.77 -0.78 3.23
N VAL A 205 1.69 -0.87 2.47
CA VAL A 205 0.57 -1.77 2.73
C VAL A 205 0.24 -2.53 1.45
N CYS A 206 -0.10 -3.81 1.58
CA CYS A 206 -0.76 -4.52 0.50
C CYS A 206 -2.23 -4.10 0.45
N ALA A 207 -2.72 -3.65 -0.72
CA ALA A 207 -4.09 -3.18 -0.91
C ALA A 207 -4.93 -4.07 -1.85
N GLU A 208 -4.42 -5.27 -2.19
CA GLU A 208 -5.15 -6.31 -2.93
C GLU A 208 -5.18 -7.61 -2.13
N LEU A 209 -6.36 -8.23 -2.00
CA LEU A 209 -6.55 -9.44 -1.20
C LEU A 209 -5.71 -10.60 -1.76
N CYS A 210 -4.61 -10.91 -1.09
CA CYS A 210 -3.62 -11.86 -1.54
C CYS A 210 -3.60 -13.18 -0.74
N GLY A 211 -4.53 -13.40 0.17
CA GLY A 211 -4.65 -14.62 0.98
C GLY A 211 -4.79 -14.35 2.48
N LEU A 212 -4.63 -15.39 3.31
CA LEU A 212 -4.91 -15.32 4.75
C LEU A 212 -4.05 -14.29 5.51
N GLY A 213 -2.82 -14.06 5.07
CA GLY A 213 -1.91 -13.10 5.68
C GLY A 213 -1.98 -11.69 5.10
N HIS A 214 -2.95 -11.39 4.23
CA HIS A 214 -3.09 -10.09 3.57
C HIS A 214 -3.02 -8.89 4.53
N ALA A 215 -3.71 -8.93 5.65
CA ALA A 215 -3.73 -7.84 6.63
C ALA A 215 -2.37 -7.58 7.30
N TYR A 216 -1.47 -8.56 7.28
CA TYR A 216 -0.14 -8.51 7.87
C TYR A 216 0.94 -8.16 6.85
N MET A 217 0.65 -8.17 5.55
CA MET A 217 1.59 -7.81 4.49
C MET A 217 1.84 -6.31 4.48
N ARG A 218 2.60 -5.85 5.47
CA ARG A 218 2.95 -4.46 5.73
C ARG A 218 4.46 -4.30 5.81
N GLN A 219 4.93 -3.13 5.43
CA GLN A 219 6.31 -2.70 5.58
C GLN A 219 6.39 -1.19 5.76
N THR A 220 7.59 -0.63 5.76
CA THR A 220 7.82 0.80 5.82
C THR A 220 8.77 1.26 4.72
N VAL A 221 8.54 2.50 4.27
CA VAL A 221 9.51 3.26 3.49
C VAL A 221 10.08 4.38 4.35
N THR A 222 11.40 4.46 4.42
CA THR A 222 12.10 5.55 5.12
C THR A 222 12.76 6.48 4.12
N VAL A 223 12.32 7.74 4.11
CA VAL A 223 12.91 8.81 3.28
C VAL A 223 14.01 9.50 4.08
N LEU A 224 15.21 9.51 3.54
CA LEU A 224 16.45 9.99 4.17
C LEU A 224 17.02 11.17 3.39
N THR A 225 17.93 11.95 4.02
CA THR A 225 18.77 12.87 3.26
C THR A 225 19.70 12.10 2.33
N ALA A 226 20.22 12.72 1.27
CA ALA A 226 21.10 12.06 0.31
C ALA A 226 22.33 11.42 0.98
N GLU A 227 22.91 12.10 1.97
CA GLU A 227 24.09 11.62 2.72
C GLU A 227 23.74 10.37 3.55
N ARG A 228 22.62 10.43 4.31
CA ARG A 228 22.17 9.30 5.15
C ARG A 228 21.73 8.11 4.29
N TYR A 229 21.07 8.38 3.16
CA TYR A 229 20.71 7.34 2.21
C TYR A 229 21.94 6.64 1.66
N THR A 230 22.95 7.40 1.20
CA THR A 230 24.20 6.86 0.66
C THR A 230 24.93 6.02 1.71
N ALA A 231 25.04 6.51 2.93
CA ALA A 231 25.67 5.79 4.04
C ALA A 231 24.89 4.49 4.39
N MET A 232 23.56 4.55 4.43
CA MET A 232 22.70 3.40 4.67
C MET A 232 22.87 2.33 3.60
N MET A 233 22.78 2.71 2.32
CA MET A 233 22.91 1.78 1.19
C MET A 233 24.32 1.18 1.10
N ALA A 234 25.36 1.96 1.38
CA ALA A 234 26.73 1.46 1.45
C ALA A 234 26.93 0.48 2.63
N GLY A 235 26.28 0.71 3.76
CA GLY A 235 26.25 -0.20 4.90
C GLY A 235 25.57 -1.53 4.55
N LEU A 236 24.40 -1.45 3.93
CA LEU A 236 23.61 -2.61 3.49
C LEU A 236 24.34 -3.39 2.37
N ALA A 237 24.99 -2.70 1.42
CA ALA A 237 25.77 -3.35 0.38
C ALA A 237 26.97 -4.12 0.97
N ARG A 238 27.64 -3.56 1.98
CA ARG A 238 28.72 -4.27 2.71
C ARG A 238 28.18 -5.47 3.48
N ALA A 239 27.02 -5.36 4.07
CA ALA A 239 26.38 -6.46 4.81
C ALA A 239 25.87 -7.57 3.90
N SER A 240 25.45 -7.23 2.69
CA SER A 240 24.95 -8.17 1.67
C SER A 240 26.05 -8.64 0.69
N GLY A 241 27.08 -7.83 0.48
CA GLY A 241 28.26 -8.15 -0.30
C GLY A 241 29.31 -8.81 0.57
N ALA A 242 29.17 -10.12 0.79
CA ALA A 242 30.20 -10.94 1.38
C ALA A 242 31.45 -10.96 0.51
N THR A 243 32.24 -9.88 0.57
CA THR A 243 33.65 -9.86 0.16
C THR A 243 34.48 -9.30 1.31
N ALA A 244 34.52 -10.08 2.40
CA ALA A 244 35.67 -10.27 3.29
C ALA A 244 35.28 -11.34 4.30
N PRO A 245 36.06 -12.39 4.52
CA PRO A 245 35.86 -13.29 5.62
C PRO A 245 36.25 -12.56 6.90
N ALA A 246 35.28 -11.95 7.59
CA ALA A 246 35.41 -11.74 9.01
C ALA A 246 35.30 -13.13 9.66
N ALA A 247 36.17 -13.45 10.61
CA ALA A 247 36.36 -14.72 11.25
C ALA A 247 35.12 -15.21 12.05
N GLY A 248 34.11 -15.61 11.34
CA GLY A 248 32.95 -16.39 11.73
C GLY A 248 32.65 -17.32 10.58
N GLY A 249 32.50 -18.62 10.82
CA GLY A 249 32.52 -19.64 9.79
C GLY A 249 31.54 -19.37 8.62
N ALA A 250 31.85 -19.85 7.45
CA ALA A 250 31.05 -19.68 6.22
C ALA A 250 29.55 -20.01 6.40
N ALA A 251 29.21 -20.93 7.32
CA ALA A 251 27.84 -21.29 7.68
C ALA A 251 27.06 -20.14 8.37
N ASP A 252 27.72 -19.30 9.16
CA ASP A 252 27.04 -18.20 9.88
C ASP A 252 26.73 -17.05 8.94
N ALA A 253 27.62 -16.78 7.96
CA ALA A 253 27.39 -15.80 6.90
C ALA A 253 26.25 -16.22 5.97
N GLU A 254 26.17 -17.52 5.62
CA GLU A 254 25.08 -18.07 4.81
C GLU A 254 23.74 -18.02 5.56
N GLY A 255 23.72 -18.45 6.83
CA GLY A 255 22.51 -18.39 7.66
C GLY A 255 21.96 -16.97 7.80
N LYS A 256 22.83 -16.00 8.06
CA LYS A 256 22.44 -14.58 8.08
C LYS A 256 21.88 -14.10 6.75
N THR A 257 22.51 -14.50 5.64
CA THR A 257 22.03 -14.15 4.30
C THR A 257 20.65 -14.73 4.05
N MET A 258 20.43 -16.02 4.38
CA MET A 258 19.11 -16.65 4.26
C MET A 258 18.06 -15.95 5.14
N PHE A 259 18.43 -15.52 6.34
CA PHE A 259 17.52 -14.82 7.24
C PHE A 259 17.10 -13.45 6.70
N VAL A 260 18.07 -12.63 6.21
CA VAL A 260 17.84 -11.24 5.82
C VAL A 260 17.35 -11.11 4.38
N ALA A 261 17.86 -11.91 3.45
CA ALA A 261 17.60 -11.80 2.01
C ALA A 261 16.77 -12.97 1.44
N GLY A 262 16.60 -14.06 2.18
CA GLY A 262 16.00 -15.29 1.67
C GLY A 262 16.87 -15.96 0.60
N ASN A 263 16.25 -16.80 -0.23
CA ASN A 263 16.87 -17.37 -1.42
C ASN A 263 16.10 -16.97 -2.68
N PRO A 264 16.48 -15.89 -3.34
CA PRO A 264 15.74 -15.40 -4.50
C PRO A 264 15.79 -16.34 -5.72
N ALA A 265 16.79 -17.23 -5.80
CA ALA A 265 16.88 -18.21 -6.88
C ALA A 265 15.82 -19.32 -6.79
N THR A 266 15.40 -19.68 -5.57
CA THR A 266 14.42 -20.72 -5.30
C THR A 266 13.08 -20.18 -4.79
N GLY A 267 12.99 -18.87 -4.52
CA GLY A 267 11.77 -18.23 -4.02
C GLY A 267 11.58 -18.34 -2.50
N ALA A 268 12.59 -18.74 -1.73
CA ALA A 268 12.48 -18.77 -0.27
C ALA A 268 12.43 -17.34 0.28
N THR A 269 11.34 -17.00 0.98
CA THR A 269 11.12 -15.69 1.58
C THR A 269 12.10 -15.43 2.73
N ALA A 270 12.61 -14.20 2.84
CA ALA A 270 13.46 -13.79 3.94
C ALA A 270 12.71 -13.81 5.28
N CYS A 271 13.26 -14.47 6.30
CA CYS A 271 12.65 -14.51 7.64
C CYS A 271 12.52 -13.12 8.26
N GLY A 272 13.52 -12.26 8.05
CA GLY A 272 13.55 -10.87 8.51
C GLY A 272 12.52 -9.95 7.87
N ALA A 273 11.84 -10.39 6.80
CA ALA A 273 10.71 -9.66 6.23
C ALA A 273 9.47 -9.68 7.16
N CYS A 274 9.34 -10.74 7.96
CA CYS A 274 8.22 -10.97 8.86
C CYS A 274 8.59 -10.90 10.34
N HIS A 275 9.82 -11.33 10.71
CA HIS A 275 10.27 -11.45 12.10
C HIS A 275 11.26 -10.37 12.51
N ALA A 276 11.07 -9.83 13.72
CA ALA A 276 12.10 -9.04 14.39
C ALA A 276 13.16 -9.97 14.98
N MET A 277 14.45 -9.63 14.80
CA MET A 277 15.59 -10.25 15.47
C MET A 277 16.74 -9.24 15.56
N LYS A 278 17.21 -8.95 16.77
CA LYS A 278 18.21 -7.90 17.03
C LYS A 278 19.53 -8.15 16.29
N ALA A 279 20.03 -9.38 16.32
CA ALA A 279 21.29 -9.76 15.67
C ALA A 279 21.25 -9.60 14.13
N ALA A 280 20.08 -9.73 13.53
CA ALA A 280 19.86 -9.50 12.10
C ALA A 280 19.56 -8.03 11.76
N GLY A 281 19.30 -7.19 12.77
CA GLY A 281 18.87 -5.80 12.57
C GLY A 281 17.46 -5.67 11.99
N THR A 282 16.61 -6.70 12.13
CA THR A 282 15.24 -6.70 11.63
C THR A 282 14.25 -6.26 12.70
N THR A 283 13.17 -5.59 12.30
CA THR A 283 12.16 -5.03 13.23
C THR A 283 10.73 -5.25 12.69
N ALA A 284 10.55 -6.22 11.79
CA ALA A 284 9.23 -6.56 11.26
C ALA A 284 8.36 -7.17 12.36
N ALA A 285 7.04 -6.91 12.30
CA ALA A 285 6.06 -7.33 13.31
C ALA A 285 4.95 -8.22 12.74
N THR A 286 5.12 -8.72 11.51
CA THR A 286 4.17 -9.66 10.87
C THR A 286 4.21 -11.02 11.53
N GLY A 287 5.39 -11.46 11.96
CA GLY A 287 5.63 -12.63 12.78
C GLY A 287 6.13 -12.26 14.16
N PRO A 288 6.19 -13.21 15.11
CA PRO A 288 6.71 -12.96 16.45
C PRO A 288 8.18 -12.50 16.46
N ASN A 289 8.54 -11.75 17.49
CA ASN A 289 9.92 -11.41 17.78
C ASN A 289 10.70 -12.65 18.20
N LEU A 290 11.71 -13.04 17.41
CA LEU A 290 12.44 -14.27 17.63
C LEU A 290 13.37 -14.21 18.87
N ASP A 291 13.88 -13.01 19.22
CA ASP A 291 14.68 -12.83 20.44
C ASP A 291 13.88 -13.12 21.72
N GLU A 292 12.55 -13.07 21.66
CA GLU A 292 11.66 -13.32 22.78
C GLU A 292 11.07 -14.71 22.74
N MET A 293 10.64 -15.15 21.56
CA MET A 293 9.90 -16.38 21.35
C MET A 293 10.80 -17.64 21.51
N LEU A 294 12.02 -17.60 20.94
CA LEU A 294 12.88 -18.78 20.84
C LEU A 294 13.82 -18.99 22.03
N LYS A 295 13.65 -18.25 23.14
CA LYS A 295 14.54 -18.37 24.31
C LYS A 295 14.60 -19.76 24.94
N ALA A 296 13.55 -20.54 24.83
CA ALA A 296 13.43 -21.89 25.40
C ALA A 296 13.65 -23.00 24.37
N ASP A 297 13.80 -22.64 23.09
CA ASP A 297 13.88 -23.61 21.99
C ASP A 297 15.34 -23.93 21.64
N ASP A 298 15.62 -25.16 21.30
CA ASP A 298 16.90 -25.59 20.76
C ASP A 298 16.90 -25.59 19.21
N ALA A 299 18.06 -25.88 18.62
CA ALA A 299 18.20 -25.91 17.17
C ALA A 299 17.23 -26.89 16.47
N ALA A 300 16.84 -27.98 17.15
CA ALA A 300 15.91 -28.97 16.61
C ALA A 300 14.47 -28.40 16.60
N GLY A 301 14.04 -27.75 17.68
CA GLY A 301 12.76 -27.05 17.75
C GLY A 301 12.66 -25.91 16.73
N ILE A 302 13.71 -25.11 16.59
CA ILE A 302 13.78 -24.04 15.56
C ILE A 302 13.64 -24.64 14.15
N MET A 303 14.32 -25.74 13.86
CA MET A 303 14.20 -26.44 12.57
C MET A 303 12.76 -26.91 12.32
N GLU A 304 12.11 -27.50 13.31
CA GLU A 304 10.74 -27.97 13.19
C GLU A 304 9.78 -26.84 12.88
N MET A 305 9.88 -25.71 13.60
CA MET A 305 9.04 -24.52 13.37
C MET A 305 9.22 -23.90 11.97
N ILE A 306 10.41 -24.02 11.38
CA ILE A 306 10.67 -23.53 10.02
C ILE A 306 10.07 -24.49 8.98
N VAL A 307 10.20 -25.79 9.18
CA VAL A 307 9.80 -26.82 8.21
C VAL A 307 8.30 -27.11 8.28
N ASP A 308 7.72 -27.08 9.48
CA ASP A 308 6.27 -27.25 9.72
C ASP A 308 5.72 -26.10 10.59
N PRO A 309 5.62 -24.89 10.06
CA PRO A 309 5.22 -23.70 10.82
C PRO A 309 3.74 -23.73 11.24
N ASN A 310 2.99 -24.72 10.82
CA ASN A 310 1.58 -24.88 11.15
C ASN A 310 1.31 -25.92 12.24
N LYS A 311 2.36 -26.59 12.74
CA LYS A 311 2.25 -27.61 13.81
C LYS A 311 1.88 -26.96 15.14
N GLU A 312 2.56 -25.89 15.49
CA GLU A 312 2.29 -25.09 16.69
C GLU A 312 2.18 -23.60 16.31
N ILE A 313 1.14 -22.95 16.76
CA ILE A 313 0.88 -21.53 16.43
C ILE A 313 1.08 -20.70 17.69
N VAL A 314 1.97 -19.73 17.61
CA VAL A 314 2.22 -18.77 18.70
C VAL A 314 0.92 -17.97 18.99
N PRO A 315 0.50 -17.81 20.24
CA PRO A 315 -0.67 -17.04 20.61
C PRO A 315 -0.64 -15.62 20.01
N GLY A 316 -1.75 -15.21 19.39
CA GLY A 316 -1.87 -13.92 18.71
C GLY A 316 -1.54 -13.95 17.20
N TYR A 317 -1.08 -15.08 16.68
CA TYR A 317 -0.83 -15.28 15.24
C TYR A 317 -1.77 -16.32 14.65
N SER A 318 -1.91 -16.33 13.31
CA SER A 318 -2.83 -17.24 12.62
C SER A 318 -2.08 -18.30 11.82
N LYS A 319 -2.69 -19.48 11.73
CA LYS A 319 -2.20 -20.58 10.89
C LYS A 319 -2.15 -20.15 9.41
N GLY A 320 -1.11 -20.57 8.69
CA GLY A 320 -0.95 -20.36 7.24
C GLY A 320 -0.36 -18.99 6.86
N ILE A 321 0.08 -18.16 7.82
CA ILE A 321 0.78 -16.90 7.54
C ILE A 321 2.25 -17.13 7.22
N MET A 322 2.93 -17.96 8.02
CA MET A 322 4.30 -18.36 7.75
C MET A 322 4.32 -19.38 6.61
N PRO A 323 5.11 -19.16 5.53
CA PRO A 323 5.19 -20.09 4.42
C PRO A 323 5.68 -21.49 4.88
N ALA A 324 5.01 -22.55 4.44
CA ALA A 324 5.36 -23.94 4.78
C ALA A 324 6.24 -24.61 3.71
N ASN A 325 6.88 -23.85 2.83
CA ASN A 325 7.61 -24.35 1.67
C ASN A 325 9.14 -24.27 1.80
N TYR A 326 9.66 -23.93 2.98
CA TYR A 326 11.11 -23.77 3.18
C TYR A 326 11.91 -25.05 2.90
N SER A 327 11.37 -26.22 3.21
CA SER A 327 11.98 -27.51 2.88
C SER A 327 12.08 -27.79 1.37
N ALA A 328 11.20 -27.16 0.56
CA ALA A 328 11.23 -27.27 -0.90
C ALA A 328 12.09 -26.18 -1.56
N THR A 329 12.24 -25.03 -0.89
CA THR A 329 12.91 -23.83 -1.45
C THR A 329 14.31 -23.60 -0.90
N MET A 330 14.75 -24.38 0.10
CA MET A 330 16.10 -24.35 0.65
C MET A 330 16.70 -25.78 0.67
N THR A 331 17.99 -25.87 0.41
CA THR A 331 18.73 -27.13 0.60
C THR A 331 18.86 -27.48 2.09
N LYS A 332 19.10 -28.73 2.43
CA LYS A 332 19.35 -29.14 3.82
C LYS A 332 20.51 -28.38 4.46
N ALA A 333 21.56 -28.07 3.69
CA ALA A 333 22.69 -27.28 4.16
C ALA A 333 22.28 -25.81 4.49
N GLN A 334 21.46 -25.19 3.63
CA GLN A 334 20.95 -23.86 3.85
C GLN A 334 20.02 -23.76 5.06
N LEU A 335 19.12 -24.73 5.23
CA LEU A 335 18.27 -24.82 6.42
C LEU A 335 19.11 -24.98 7.69
N ALA A 336 20.12 -25.86 7.67
CA ALA A 336 21.02 -26.05 8.81
C ALA A 336 21.81 -24.76 9.14
N ALA A 337 22.31 -24.05 8.13
CA ALA A 337 23.00 -22.79 8.32
C ALA A 337 22.07 -21.70 8.88
N LEU A 338 20.84 -21.62 8.38
CA LEU A 338 19.81 -20.70 8.87
C LEU A 338 19.46 -20.96 10.34
N VAL A 339 19.18 -22.22 10.69
CA VAL A 339 18.86 -22.65 12.06
C VAL A 339 20.03 -22.35 13.00
N LYS A 340 21.25 -22.69 12.61
CA LYS A 340 22.46 -22.39 13.39
C LYS A 340 22.59 -20.88 13.65
N TYR A 341 22.39 -20.05 12.62
CA TYR A 341 22.45 -18.60 12.75
C TYR A 341 21.38 -18.06 13.72
N ILE A 342 20.16 -18.54 13.63
CA ILE A 342 19.07 -18.14 14.53
C ILE A 342 19.39 -18.58 15.98
N ASP A 343 19.74 -19.83 16.20
CA ASP A 343 20.09 -20.39 17.51
C ASP A 343 21.21 -19.61 18.19
N GLN A 344 22.30 -19.36 17.49
CA GLN A 344 23.43 -18.57 17.99
C GLN A 344 23.04 -17.13 18.29
N SER A 345 22.21 -16.52 17.43
CA SER A 345 21.78 -15.12 17.57
C SER A 345 20.88 -14.92 18.78
N VAL A 346 20.02 -15.87 19.09
CA VAL A 346 19.06 -15.79 20.21
C VAL A 346 19.73 -16.19 21.54
N HIS A 347 20.58 -17.22 21.56
CA HIS A 347 21.16 -17.78 22.78
C HIS A 347 22.56 -17.24 23.11
N GLY A 348 23.10 -16.31 22.29
CA GLY A 348 24.37 -15.64 22.56
C GLY A 348 25.59 -16.58 22.58
N LYS A 349 25.50 -17.72 21.85
CA LYS A 349 26.60 -18.66 21.70
C LYS A 349 27.48 -18.31 20.49
N GLY A 350 28.08 -17.14 20.52
CA GLY A 350 28.98 -16.65 19.49
C GLY A 350 30.19 -15.97 20.09
#